data_82752f1b6314f54f69689f30b31cab81
#
_entry.id   82752f1b6314f54f69689f30b31cab81
#
_cell.length_a   1.000
_cell.length_b   1.000
_cell.length_c   1.000
_cell.angle_alpha   90.00
_cell.angle_beta   90.00
_cell.angle_gamma   90.00
#
_symmetry.space_group_name_H-M   'P 1'
#
loop_
_entity.id
_entity.type
_entity.pdbx_description
1 polymer ?
#
loop_
_entity_poly.entity_id
_entity_poly.type
_entity_poly.pdbx_seq_one_letter_code
_entity_poly.pdbx_strand_id
1 'polypeptide(L)'
;NWIGVSPYASSKLLTNFTVRSSVASAAMQEYYNQIGMQTSFNAYSYYGHTPLTAALFSIKYEFTSDKPSLPKNMTEIGTQSYQTETNVPSTIHLYEYNNTLPLGFMMNMSTDANWDKETGNPFMTQNNFVKSAVNGGSNIFHKLQTSDTVGTFTAAYQLDEGDTFKPTKKEQTFDIYFYCVTSSESLTATITNGSITDDNSTTKTFSSTNQNYICHIGNVSAGSTITITSGDGQALSSCYAYAFDEAAWKAGYELLNANPYIVDSYSDTKITG
;
A
#
# COMPACT_ATOMS: atom_id res chain seq x y z
N ASN A 1 -22.47 3.73 8.88
CA ASN A 1 -22.16 2.40 9.39
C ASN A 1 -20.71 2.34 9.84
N TRP A 2 -20.53 2.35 11.13
CA TRP A 2 -19.24 2.11 11.77
C TRP A 2 -18.93 0.62 11.68
N ILE A 3 -18.39 0.18 10.57
CA ILE A 3 -17.94 -1.20 10.43
C ILE A 3 -16.52 -1.25 10.97
N GLY A 4 -16.39 -1.71 12.21
CA GLY A 4 -15.12 -2.19 12.73
C GLY A 4 -14.14 -1.17 13.27
N VAL A 5 -14.56 0.05 13.55
CA VAL A 5 -13.79 0.85 14.50
C VAL A 5 -14.28 0.51 15.89
N SER A 6 -13.73 -0.53 16.47
CA SER A 6 -13.66 -0.58 17.91
C SER A 6 -12.92 0.70 18.34
N PRO A 7 -13.38 1.48 19.30
CA PRO A 7 -12.60 2.56 19.90
C PRO A 7 -11.26 2.06 20.47
N TYR A 8 -11.08 0.76 20.53
CA TYR A 8 -9.88 0.04 20.94
C TYR A 8 -9.13 -0.59 19.75
N ALA A 9 -9.67 -0.52 18.52
CA ALA A 9 -8.97 -1.02 17.35
C ALA A 9 -7.87 -0.04 17.00
N SER A 10 -6.67 -0.45 17.28
CA SER A 10 -5.44 0.21 16.90
C SER A 10 -5.45 1.72 17.18
N SER A 11 -4.78 2.11 18.21
CA SER A 11 -4.43 3.52 18.49
C SER A 11 -3.64 4.21 17.38
N LYS A 12 -3.27 3.50 16.31
CA LYS A 12 -2.33 3.98 15.30
C LYS A 12 -3.01 4.40 14.01
N LEU A 13 -4.08 3.73 13.60
CA LEU A 13 -4.77 3.99 12.35
C LEU A 13 -6.27 3.97 12.56
N LEU A 14 -6.88 5.14 12.51
CA LEU A 14 -8.33 5.31 12.59
C LEU A 14 -8.91 5.25 11.18
N THR A 15 -9.37 4.07 10.77
CA THR A 15 -10.02 3.87 9.49
C THR A 15 -11.23 2.97 9.64
N ASN A 16 -12.27 3.23 8.85
CA ASN A 16 -13.49 2.43 8.81
C ASN A 16 -13.42 1.21 7.87
N PHE A 17 -12.24 0.93 7.30
CA PHE A 17 -12.00 -0.23 6.43
C PHE A 17 -11.36 -1.42 7.15
N THR A 18 -11.45 -1.44 8.47
CA THR A 18 -11.06 -2.59 9.28
C THR A 18 -12.31 -3.27 9.82
N VAL A 19 -12.48 -4.54 9.54
CA VAL A 19 -13.58 -5.36 10.05
C VAL A 19 -13.01 -6.49 10.89
N ARG A 20 -13.49 -6.58 12.14
CA ARG A 20 -13.31 -7.76 13.00
C ARG A 20 -14.72 -8.25 13.34
N SER A 21 -15.09 -9.41 12.81
CA SER A 21 -16.42 -9.99 12.98
C SER A 21 -16.28 -11.50 13.08
N SER A 22 -17.22 -12.14 13.75
CA SER A 22 -17.31 -13.60 13.78
C SER A 22 -17.56 -14.20 12.37
N VAL A 23 -18.01 -13.37 11.42
CA VAL A 23 -18.23 -13.75 10.03
C VAL A 23 -17.77 -12.61 9.12
N ALA A 24 -16.48 -12.57 8.80
CA ALA A 24 -15.98 -11.67 7.76
C ALA A 24 -16.34 -12.24 6.37
N SER A 25 -16.64 -11.35 5.41
CA SER A 25 -16.91 -11.78 4.04
C SER A 25 -15.69 -12.45 3.42
N ALA A 26 -15.80 -13.72 3.00
CA ALA A 26 -14.74 -14.46 2.36
C ALA A 26 -14.26 -13.78 1.08
N ALA A 27 -15.17 -13.24 0.27
CA ALA A 27 -14.83 -12.52 -0.95
C ALA A 27 -14.02 -11.24 -0.67
N MET A 28 -14.32 -10.53 0.42
CA MET A 28 -13.54 -9.36 0.82
C MET A 28 -12.16 -9.74 1.36
N GLN A 29 -12.07 -10.84 2.12
CA GLN A 29 -10.79 -11.35 2.58
C GLN A 29 -9.90 -11.76 1.41
N GLU A 30 -10.46 -12.47 0.44
CA GLU A 30 -9.75 -12.86 -0.79
C GLU A 30 -9.28 -11.63 -1.57
N TYR A 31 -10.16 -10.66 -1.79
CA TYR A 31 -9.84 -9.42 -2.48
C TYR A 31 -8.69 -8.65 -1.78
N TYR A 32 -8.77 -8.48 -0.44
CA TYR A 32 -7.72 -7.83 0.33
C TYR A 32 -6.38 -8.56 0.20
N ASN A 33 -6.39 -9.89 0.28
CA ASN A 33 -5.19 -10.70 0.14
C ASN A 33 -4.56 -10.54 -1.25
N GLN A 34 -5.36 -10.55 -2.32
CA GLN A 34 -4.90 -10.41 -3.70
C GLN A 34 -4.23 -9.04 -3.96
N ILE A 35 -4.74 -7.98 -3.35
CA ILE A 35 -4.16 -6.63 -3.47
C ILE A 35 -3.09 -6.31 -2.41
N GLY A 36 -2.76 -7.27 -1.55
CA GLY A 36 -1.68 -7.15 -0.55
C GLY A 36 -2.05 -6.42 0.73
N MET A 37 -3.33 -6.38 1.08
CA MET A 37 -3.80 -5.85 2.36
C MET A 37 -3.98 -6.97 3.38
N GLN A 38 -3.87 -6.62 4.65
CA GLN A 38 -3.90 -7.56 5.75
C GLN A 38 -5.24 -8.28 5.89
N THR A 39 -5.18 -9.62 6.01
CA THR A 39 -6.34 -10.47 6.32
C THR A 39 -6.01 -11.48 7.40
N SER A 40 -7.03 -11.92 8.13
CA SER A 40 -6.96 -13.04 9.05
C SER A 40 -8.28 -13.79 9.07
N PHE A 41 -8.39 -14.87 9.85
CA PHE A 41 -9.55 -15.77 9.83
C PHE A 41 -10.92 -15.07 9.88
N ASN A 42 -11.08 -14.03 10.71
CA ASN A 42 -12.34 -13.30 10.86
C ASN A 42 -12.14 -11.79 10.73
N ALA A 43 -11.12 -11.36 9.97
CA ALA A 43 -10.84 -9.96 9.85
C ALA A 43 -10.18 -9.62 8.52
N TYR A 44 -10.39 -8.41 8.08
CA TYR A 44 -9.54 -7.70 7.13
C TYR A 44 -9.32 -6.28 7.64
N SER A 45 -8.18 -5.71 7.33
CA SER A 45 -7.79 -4.40 7.86
C SER A 45 -7.12 -3.53 6.81
N TYR A 46 -7.07 -2.23 7.09
CA TYR A 46 -6.45 -1.25 6.19
C TYR A 46 -4.91 -1.30 6.20
N TYR A 47 -4.28 -2.19 6.96
CA TYR A 47 -2.84 -2.38 6.88
C TYR A 47 -2.43 -2.96 5.53
N GLY A 48 -1.29 -2.51 5.02
CA GLY A 48 -0.79 -2.90 3.70
C GLY A 48 -1.33 -2.05 2.56
N HIS A 49 -2.00 -0.95 2.87
CA HIS A 49 -2.50 -0.04 1.86
C HIS A 49 -1.36 0.61 1.05
N THR A 50 -1.70 0.94 -0.17
CA THR A 50 -0.84 1.64 -1.14
C THR A 50 -1.60 2.84 -1.69
N PRO A 51 -0.97 3.76 -2.43
CA PRO A 51 -1.67 4.86 -3.07
C PRO A 51 -2.85 4.42 -3.95
N LEU A 52 -2.71 3.30 -4.67
CA LEU A 52 -3.80 2.74 -5.48
C LEU A 52 -4.94 2.23 -4.60
N THR A 53 -4.65 1.43 -3.56
CA THR A 53 -5.72 0.87 -2.71
C THR A 53 -6.45 1.96 -1.94
N ALA A 54 -5.74 2.99 -1.46
CA ALA A 54 -6.36 4.16 -0.85
C ALA A 54 -7.34 4.84 -1.81
N ALA A 55 -6.93 5.04 -3.06
CA ALA A 55 -7.79 5.64 -4.08
C ALA A 55 -9.01 4.76 -4.41
N LEU A 56 -8.85 3.45 -4.58
CA LEU A 56 -9.93 2.50 -4.86
C LEU A 56 -10.98 2.45 -3.73
N PHE A 57 -10.56 2.62 -2.49
CA PHE A 57 -11.45 2.72 -1.33
C PHE A 57 -11.97 4.13 -1.07
N SER A 58 -11.67 5.09 -1.94
CA SER A 58 -12.07 6.50 -1.80
C SER A 58 -11.62 7.12 -0.47
N ILE A 59 -10.45 6.69 0.04
CA ILE A 59 -9.89 7.22 1.27
C ILE A 59 -9.18 8.52 0.95
N LYS A 60 -9.72 9.60 1.50
CA LYS A 60 -9.19 10.94 1.31
C LYS A 60 -8.31 11.38 2.48
N TYR A 61 -8.67 10.99 3.69
CA TYR A 61 -8.00 11.42 4.90
C TYR A 61 -7.60 10.24 5.76
N GLU A 62 -6.45 10.35 6.39
CA GLU A 62 -5.92 9.38 7.33
C GLU A 62 -5.44 10.06 8.60
N PHE A 63 -5.83 9.51 9.75
CA PHE A 63 -5.34 9.93 11.06
C PHE A 63 -4.38 8.88 11.60
N THR A 64 -3.23 9.30 12.09
CA THR A 64 -2.28 8.40 12.75
C THR A 64 -1.59 9.09 13.93
N SER A 65 -1.29 8.33 14.97
CA SER A 65 -0.47 8.79 16.09
C SER A 65 1.03 8.68 15.84
N ASP A 66 1.40 7.89 14.84
CA ASP A 66 2.79 7.79 14.40
C ASP A 66 2.99 8.77 13.24
N LYS A 67 4.13 9.42 13.19
CA LYS A 67 4.54 10.14 11.99
C LYS A 67 5.08 9.09 11.01
N PRO A 68 4.27 8.62 10.05
CA PRO A 68 4.73 7.60 9.12
C PRO A 68 5.79 8.18 8.20
N SER A 69 6.63 7.32 7.64
CA SER A 69 7.30 7.64 6.39
C SER A 69 6.20 7.81 5.36
N LEU A 70 5.96 9.04 4.93
CA LEU A 70 4.81 9.34 4.08
C LEU A 70 5.03 8.82 2.68
N PRO A 71 4.07 8.08 2.11
CA PRO A 71 3.99 7.95 0.66
C PRO A 71 3.99 9.33 0.01
N LYS A 72 4.66 9.48 -1.11
CA LYS A 72 4.78 10.77 -1.81
C LYS A 72 3.43 11.39 -2.21
N ASN A 73 2.38 10.60 -2.28
CA ASN A 73 1.02 11.06 -2.60
C ASN A 73 0.20 11.52 -1.39
N MET A 74 0.81 11.65 -0.21
CA MET A 74 0.17 12.15 1.00
C MET A 74 0.75 13.49 1.43
N THR A 75 -0.10 14.35 1.97
CA THR A 75 0.26 15.65 2.52
C THR A 75 -0.25 15.78 3.95
N GLU A 76 0.61 16.15 4.89
CA GLU A 76 0.18 16.47 6.25
C GLU A 76 -0.56 17.81 6.23
N ILE A 77 -1.82 17.81 6.67
CA ILE A 77 -2.69 18.99 6.66
C ILE A 77 -3.05 19.48 8.07
N GLY A 78 -2.70 18.73 9.09
CA GLY A 78 -2.93 19.15 10.47
C GLY A 78 -2.38 18.19 11.51
N THR A 79 -2.20 18.72 12.72
CA THR A 79 -1.79 17.96 13.90
C THR A 79 -2.61 18.37 15.10
N GLN A 80 -2.84 17.41 16.00
CA GLN A 80 -3.49 17.66 17.30
C GLN A 80 -2.75 16.94 18.41
N SER A 81 -2.24 17.70 19.36
CA SER A 81 -1.63 17.14 20.59
C SER A 81 -2.72 16.72 21.57
N TYR A 82 -2.49 15.61 22.24
CA TYR A 82 -3.36 15.08 23.28
C TYR A 82 -2.53 14.36 24.36
N GLN A 83 -3.14 14.08 25.50
CA GLN A 83 -2.54 13.21 26.52
C GLN A 83 -3.24 11.85 26.47
N THR A 84 -2.44 10.80 26.51
CA THR A 84 -2.96 9.43 26.63
C THR A 84 -3.55 9.21 28.03
N GLU A 85 -4.28 8.12 28.21
CA GLU A 85 -4.82 7.72 29.53
C GLU A 85 -3.71 7.56 30.61
N THR A 86 -2.48 7.33 30.17
CA THR A 86 -1.29 7.23 31.04
C THR A 86 -0.55 8.56 31.18
N ASN A 87 -1.17 9.68 30.80
CA ASN A 87 -0.59 11.03 30.81
C ASN A 87 0.70 11.19 29.99
N VAL A 88 0.90 10.36 28.98
CA VAL A 88 2.00 10.53 28.03
C VAL A 88 1.55 11.49 26.93
N PRO A 89 2.30 12.59 26.68
CA PRO A 89 2.01 13.47 25.55
C PRO A 89 2.11 12.69 24.22
N SER A 90 1.13 12.84 23.36
CA SER A 90 1.07 12.23 22.04
C SER A 90 0.50 13.20 21.02
N THR A 91 0.68 12.94 19.74
CA THR A 91 0.19 13.78 18.67
C THR A 91 -0.56 12.91 17.67
N ILE A 92 -1.72 13.36 17.24
CA ILE A 92 -2.41 12.82 16.07
C ILE A 92 -2.06 13.69 14.89
N HIS A 93 -1.67 13.06 13.81
CA HIS A 93 -1.39 13.66 12.51
C HIS A 93 -2.56 13.39 11.57
N LEU A 94 -2.98 14.39 10.83
CA LEU A 94 -4.00 14.28 9.77
C LEU A 94 -3.31 14.43 8.42
N TYR A 95 -3.46 13.43 7.59
CA TYR A 95 -2.95 13.41 6.23
C TYR A 95 -4.08 13.42 5.21
N GLU A 96 -3.85 14.06 4.07
CA GLU A 96 -4.70 14.02 2.90
C GLU A 96 -3.99 13.27 1.77
N TYR A 97 -4.69 12.32 1.14
CA TYR A 97 -4.24 11.69 -0.10
C TYR A 97 -4.49 12.63 -1.28
N ASN A 98 -3.44 12.93 -2.04
CA ASN A 98 -3.50 13.87 -3.16
C ASN A 98 -4.31 13.32 -4.36
N ASN A 99 -4.45 12.01 -4.45
CA ASN A 99 -5.08 11.31 -5.55
C ASN A 99 -6.14 10.34 -5.02
N THR A 100 -7.34 10.84 -4.75
CA THR A 100 -8.48 10.06 -4.26
C THR A 100 -9.54 9.93 -5.35
N LEU A 101 -9.94 8.71 -5.68
CA LEU A 101 -11.04 8.46 -6.59
C LEU A 101 -12.38 8.65 -5.87
N PRO A 102 -13.45 9.07 -6.57
CA PRO A 102 -14.79 9.04 -6.03
C PRO A 102 -15.26 7.59 -5.79
N LEU A 103 -16.34 7.40 -5.01
CA LEU A 103 -16.93 6.06 -4.76
C LEU A 103 -17.31 5.31 -6.04
N GLY A 104 -17.66 6.03 -7.11
CA GLY A 104 -17.88 5.49 -8.43
C GLY A 104 -17.00 6.20 -9.45
N PHE A 105 -16.34 5.45 -10.30
CA PHE A 105 -15.52 5.95 -11.39
C PHE A 105 -15.61 5.02 -12.60
N MET A 106 -15.30 5.56 -13.76
CA MET A 106 -15.37 4.83 -15.02
C MET A 106 -14.05 4.14 -15.33
N MET A 107 -14.13 2.90 -15.81
CA MET A 107 -12.97 2.15 -16.30
C MET A 107 -13.35 1.35 -17.54
N ASN A 108 -12.37 0.76 -18.21
CA ASN A 108 -12.62 -0.06 -19.42
C ASN A 108 -13.60 -1.20 -19.11
N MET A 109 -14.52 -1.46 -20.03
CA MET A 109 -15.52 -2.54 -19.89
C MET A 109 -14.90 -3.94 -19.72
N SER A 110 -13.71 -4.15 -20.26
CA SER A 110 -12.98 -5.43 -20.16
C SER A 110 -12.09 -5.54 -18.93
N THR A 111 -12.11 -4.58 -18.02
CA THR A 111 -11.19 -4.56 -16.86
C THR A 111 -11.33 -5.83 -16.02
N ASP A 112 -12.52 -6.24 -15.69
CA ASP A 112 -12.71 -7.44 -14.84
C ASP A 112 -12.17 -8.72 -15.52
N ALA A 113 -12.33 -8.87 -16.83
CA ALA A 113 -11.81 -10.00 -17.59
C ALA A 113 -10.28 -9.96 -17.79
N ASN A 114 -9.69 -8.77 -17.82
CA ASN A 114 -8.27 -8.56 -18.10
C ASN A 114 -7.43 -8.32 -16.83
N TRP A 115 -8.07 -8.08 -15.72
CA TRP A 115 -7.37 -7.90 -14.45
C TRP A 115 -6.98 -9.25 -13.84
N ASP A 116 -5.73 -9.63 -14.06
CA ASP A 116 -5.17 -10.81 -13.40
C ASP A 116 -4.95 -10.52 -11.91
N LYS A 117 -5.76 -11.17 -11.07
CA LYS A 117 -5.77 -11.05 -9.61
C LYS A 117 -5.01 -12.19 -8.92
N GLU A 118 -4.70 -13.27 -9.64
CA GLU A 118 -4.11 -14.49 -9.06
C GLU A 118 -2.60 -14.61 -9.31
N THR A 119 -1.91 -13.49 -9.34
CA THR A 119 -0.47 -13.44 -9.61
C THR A 119 0.40 -14.01 -8.48
N GLY A 120 -0.15 -14.15 -7.28
CA GLY A 120 0.64 -14.44 -6.06
C GLY A 120 1.59 -13.30 -5.63
N ASN A 121 1.58 -12.21 -6.38
CA ASN A 121 2.39 -11.01 -6.12
C ASN A 121 1.48 -9.77 -6.17
N PRO A 122 1.16 -9.15 -5.02
CA PRO A 122 0.18 -8.08 -4.96
C PRO A 122 0.59 -6.81 -5.74
N PHE A 123 1.88 -6.58 -5.96
CA PHE A 123 2.33 -5.46 -6.79
C PHE A 123 1.98 -5.69 -8.27
N MET A 124 2.11 -6.93 -8.76
CA MET A 124 1.69 -7.29 -10.10
C MET A 124 0.17 -7.18 -10.25
N THR A 125 -0.59 -7.63 -9.25
CA THR A 125 -2.05 -7.47 -9.22
C THR A 125 -2.45 -6.01 -9.34
N GLN A 126 -1.81 -5.11 -8.58
CA GLN A 126 -2.08 -3.67 -8.65
C GLN A 126 -1.65 -3.05 -9.98
N ASN A 127 -0.49 -3.43 -10.52
CA ASN A 127 -0.05 -3.00 -11.85
C ASN A 127 -1.04 -3.43 -12.95
N ASN A 128 -1.50 -4.68 -12.89
CA ASN A 128 -2.45 -5.22 -13.86
C ASN A 128 -3.81 -4.51 -13.78
N PHE A 129 -4.24 -4.08 -12.59
CA PHE A 129 -5.43 -3.24 -12.47
C PHE A 129 -5.28 -1.95 -13.29
N VAL A 130 -4.23 -1.17 -13.06
CA VAL A 130 -4.05 0.13 -13.75
C VAL A 130 -3.96 -0.07 -15.26
N LYS A 131 -3.24 -1.09 -15.73
CA LYS A 131 -3.13 -1.38 -17.17
C LYS A 131 -4.46 -1.79 -17.81
N SER A 132 -5.29 -2.53 -17.09
CA SER A 132 -6.59 -2.98 -17.61
C SER A 132 -7.67 -1.91 -17.49
N ALA A 133 -7.62 -1.10 -16.45
CA ALA A 133 -8.66 -0.12 -16.13
C ALA A 133 -8.67 1.09 -17.08
N VAL A 134 -7.51 1.48 -17.61
CA VAL A 134 -7.40 2.64 -18.51
C VAL A 134 -6.51 2.36 -19.71
N ASN A 135 -6.88 2.94 -20.85
CA ASN A 135 -6.04 2.89 -22.05
C ASN A 135 -4.77 3.72 -21.83
N GLY A 136 -3.62 3.09 -22.02
CA GLY A 136 -2.32 3.72 -21.74
C GLY A 136 -1.88 3.65 -20.29
N GLY A 137 -2.58 2.89 -19.46
CA GLY A 137 -2.12 2.58 -18.09
C GLY A 137 -0.77 1.85 -18.10
N SER A 138 0.09 2.20 -17.17
CA SER A 138 1.43 1.63 -17.01
C SER A 138 1.63 1.04 -15.62
N ASN A 139 2.74 0.36 -15.42
CA ASN A 139 3.12 -0.12 -14.10
C ASN A 139 3.32 1.06 -13.16
N ILE A 140 2.71 0.97 -11.99
CA ILE A 140 2.89 1.93 -10.89
C ILE A 140 3.89 1.44 -9.85
N PHE A 141 4.26 0.16 -9.92
CA PHE A 141 5.29 -0.47 -9.12
C PHE A 141 6.33 -1.11 -10.03
N HIS A 142 7.60 -0.77 -9.82
CA HIS A 142 8.73 -1.31 -10.56
C HIS A 142 9.59 -2.15 -9.62
N LYS A 143 9.90 -3.37 -10.06
CA LYS A 143 10.66 -4.34 -9.26
C LYS A 143 12.07 -3.81 -8.98
N LEU A 144 12.55 -4.01 -7.76
CA LEU A 144 13.93 -3.74 -7.38
C LEU A 144 14.85 -4.91 -7.72
N GLN A 145 16.14 -4.62 -7.90
CA GLN A 145 17.16 -5.64 -8.07
C GLN A 145 17.22 -6.54 -6.84
N THR A 146 17.17 -7.84 -7.09
CA THR A 146 17.24 -8.88 -6.05
C THR A 146 18.67 -9.44 -5.98
N SER A 147 19.13 -9.80 -4.79
CA SER A 147 20.32 -10.62 -4.60
C SER A 147 19.95 -12.11 -4.55
N ASP A 148 20.97 -12.99 -4.53
CA ASP A 148 20.77 -14.43 -4.36
C ASP A 148 20.20 -14.80 -2.98
N THR A 149 20.27 -13.89 -2.02
CA THR A 149 19.71 -14.08 -0.69
C THR A 149 18.26 -13.59 -0.64
N VAL A 150 17.33 -14.48 -0.29
CA VAL A 150 15.91 -14.13 -0.14
C VAL A 150 15.76 -12.98 0.86
N GLY A 151 14.96 -11.98 0.48
CA GLY A 151 14.74 -10.80 1.31
C GLY A 151 15.84 -9.74 1.22
N THR A 152 16.81 -9.88 0.32
CA THR A 152 17.83 -8.86 0.11
C THR A 152 17.70 -8.21 -1.27
N PHE A 153 17.67 -6.88 -1.31
CA PHE A 153 17.41 -6.06 -2.49
C PHE A 153 18.38 -4.89 -2.56
N THR A 154 18.55 -4.36 -3.77
CA THR A 154 19.21 -3.07 -3.96
C THR A 154 18.19 -2.03 -4.37
N ALA A 155 18.27 -0.82 -3.84
CA ALA A 155 17.45 0.33 -4.24
C ALA A 155 17.87 0.81 -5.64
N ALA A 156 17.58 -0.01 -6.64
CA ALA A 156 17.77 0.19 -8.06
C ALA A 156 16.73 -0.64 -8.82
N TYR A 157 16.26 -0.14 -9.97
CA TYR A 157 15.29 -0.88 -10.77
C TYR A 157 15.89 -2.15 -11.38
N GLN A 158 15.15 -3.25 -11.30
CA GLN A 158 15.40 -4.44 -12.10
C GLN A 158 14.74 -4.22 -13.47
N LEU A 159 15.55 -4.11 -14.50
CA LEU A 159 15.08 -4.02 -15.89
C LEU A 159 15.30 -5.37 -16.55
N ASP A 160 14.23 -6.01 -16.95
CA ASP A 160 14.28 -7.26 -17.70
C ASP A 160 14.37 -6.98 -19.21
N GLU A 161 14.88 -7.95 -19.98
CA GLU A 161 14.98 -7.82 -21.44
C GLU A 161 13.56 -7.68 -22.03
N GLY A 162 13.34 -6.60 -22.81
CA GLY A 162 12.01 -6.26 -23.37
C GLY A 162 11.16 -5.38 -22.45
N ASP A 163 11.65 -4.94 -21.31
CA ASP A 163 10.93 -4.00 -20.47
C ASP A 163 10.72 -2.66 -21.21
N THR A 164 9.49 -2.19 -21.23
CA THR A 164 9.12 -0.89 -21.82
C THR A 164 9.39 0.27 -20.88
N PHE A 165 9.54 -0.01 -19.60
CA PHE A 165 9.89 1.00 -18.60
C PHE A 165 11.35 1.41 -18.77
N LYS A 166 11.56 2.70 -18.95
CA LYS A 166 12.90 3.29 -18.99
C LYS A 166 12.93 4.47 -18.03
N PRO A 167 13.66 4.37 -16.92
CA PRO A 167 13.81 5.51 -16.01
C PRO A 167 14.42 6.69 -16.78
N THR A 168 13.73 7.82 -16.81
CA THR A 168 14.13 9.01 -17.56
C THR A 168 15.19 9.84 -16.82
N LYS A 169 15.34 9.60 -15.52
CA LYS A 169 16.31 10.28 -14.64
C LYS A 169 16.97 9.24 -13.73
N LYS A 170 18.20 9.56 -13.29
CA LYS A 170 18.81 8.80 -12.20
C LYS A 170 18.10 9.18 -10.92
N GLU A 171 17.30 8.25 -10.40
CA GLU A 171 16.62 8.44 -9.12
C GLU A 171 17.67 8.61 -8.00
N GLN A 172 17.40 9.54 -7.10
CA GLN A 172 18.21 9.73 -5.89
C GLN A 172 17.64 8.96 -4.70
N THR A 173 16.32 8.77 -4.71
CA THR A 173 15.57 8.02 -3.69
C THR A 173 14.50 7.19 -4.36
N PHE A 174 14.16 6.07 -3.72
CA PHE A 174 13.09 5.16 -4.12
C PHE A 174 12.07 5.07 -2.98
N ASP A 175 10.80 5.28 -3.27
CA ASP A 175 9.70 5.02 -2.34
C ASP A 175 9.38 3.53 -2.36
N ILE A 176 9.84 2.79 -1.34
CA ILE A 176 9.96 1.33 -1.37
C ILE A 176 8.88 0.66 -0.54
N TYR A 177 8.28 -0.33 -1.17
CA TYR A 177 7.34 -1.27 -0.60
C TYR A 177 7.87 -2.70 -0.75
N PHE A 178 7.59 -3.55 0.23
CA PHE A 178 7.88 -4.97 0.11
C PHE A 178 6.70 -5.83 0.57
N TYR A 179 6.70 -7.08 0.11
CA TYR A 179 5.75 -8.11 0.52
C TYR A 179 6.51 -9.41 0.69
N CYS A 180 6.39 -10.04 1.85
CA CYS A 180 6.99 -11.34 2.11
C CYS A 180 5.94 -12.29 2.66
N VAL A 181 5.97 -13.54 2.21
CA VAL A 181 5.17 -14.62 2.79
C VAL A 181 5.97 -15.25 3.93
N THR A 182 5.44 -15.13 5.16
CA THR A 182 6.11 -15.59 6.37
C THR A 182 5.10 -15.99 7.45
N SER A 183 5.52 -16.84 8.37
CA SER A 183 4.80 -17.12 9.63
C SER A 183 5.27 -16.23 10.78
N SER A 184 6.30 -15.40 10.57
CA SER A 184 6.82 -14.50 11.60
C SER A 184 5.83 -13.38 11.92
N GLU A 185 5.65 -13.08 13.20
CA GLU A 185 4.82 -11.95 13.66
C GLU A 185 5.48 -10.60 13.43
N SER A 186 6.78 -10.57 13.19
CA SER A 186 7.49 -9.32 12.91
C SER A 186 8.55 -9.48 11.84
N LEU A 187 8.66 -8.45 10.99
CA LEU A 187 9.74 -8.31 10.02
C LEU A 187 10.47 -6.99 10.27
N THR A 188 11.77 -7.01 10.06
CA THR A 188 12.62 -5.82 10.13
C THR A 188 13.30 -5.59 8.79
N ALA A 189 13.11 -4.41 8.20
CA ALA A 189 13.90 -3.92 7.09
C ALA A 189 15.14 -3.20 7.63
N THR A 190 16.32 -3.65 7.22
CA THR A 190 17.60 -3.02 7.54
C THR A 190 18.21 -2.45 6.27
N ILE A 191 18.58 -1.17 6.29
CA ILE A 191 19.17 -0.45 5.17
C ILE A 191 20.66 -0.28 5.44
N THR A 192 21.49 -0.66 4.50
CA THR A 192 22.94 -0.45 4.54
C THR A 192 23.41 0.33 3.30
N ASN A 193 24.51 1.05 3.43
CA ASN A 193 25.03 1.97 2.40
C ASN A 193 24.05 3.12 2.06
N GLY A 194 23.23 3.53 3.01
CA GLY A 194 22.25 4.59 2.89
C GLY A 194 21.26 4.56 4.06
N SER A 195 20.14 5.26 3.91
CA SER A 195 19.12 5.37 4.96
C SER A 195 17.71 5.55 4.37
N ILE A 196 16.70 5.46 5.21
CA ILE A 196 15.36 6.00 4.97
C ILE A 196 15.49 7.52 5.09
N THR A 197 15.21 8.24 4.01
CA THR A 197 15.55 9.67 3.93
C THR A 197 14.66 10.58 4.77
N ASP A 198 13.47 10.09 5.13
CA ASP A 198 12.47 10.89 5.84
C ASP A 198 12.85 11.16 7.30
N ASP A 199 13.50 10.20 7.94
CA ASP A 199 13.91 10.27 9.36
C ASP A 199 15.38 9.92 9.60
N ASN A 200 16.12 9.67 8.51
CA ASN A 200 17.52 9.23 8.52
C ASN A 200 17.76 7.92 9.29
N SER A 201 16.72 7.09 9.44
CA SER A 201 16.84 5.78 10.08
C SER A 201 17.44 4.75 9.12
N THR A 202 18.01 3.69 9.69
CA THR A 202 18.54 2.55 8.93
C THR A 202 17.77 1.27 9.18
N THR A 203 16.73 1.33 10.01
CA THR A 203 15.88 0.18 10.32
C THR A 203 14.43 0.57 10.45
N LYS A 204 13.53 -0.32 10.03
CA LYS A 204 12.10 -0.19 10.26
C LYS A 204 11.49 -1.56 10.55
N THR A 205 10.72 -1.65 11.64
CA THR A 205 10.09 -2.90 12.06
C THR A 205 8.60 -2.86 11.80
N PHE A 206 8.05 -3.98 11.35
CA PHE A 206 6.66 -4.22 11.04
C PHE A 206 6.11 -5.34 11.92
N SER A 207 4.88 -5.22 12.37
CA SER A 207 4.21 -6.19 13.26
C SER A 207 3.06 -6.90 12.54
N SER A 208 2.62 -8.05 13.07
CA SER A 208 1.54 -8.86 12.51
C SER A 208 1.81 -9.30 11.07
N THR A 209 3.08 -9.49 10.71
CA THR A 209 3.53 -9.81 9.34
C THR A 209 3.19 -11.24 8.92
N ASN A 210 2.85 -12.13 9.88
CA ASN A 210 2.27 -13.45 9.64
C ASN A 210 0.91 -13.41 8.90
N GLN A 211 0.32 -12.23 8.75
CA GLN A 211 -0.90 -12.00 7.97
C GLN A 211 -0.61 -11.53 6.52
N ASN A 212 0.64 -11.54 6.11
CA ASN A 212 1.13 -11.32 4.75
C ASN A 212 0.50 -10.10 4.07
N TYR A 213 0.99 -8.91 4.39
CA TYR A 213 0.54 -7.67 3.79
C TYR A 213 1.72 -6.84 3.23
N ILE A 214 1.44 -5.91 2.34
CA ILE A 214 2.44 -4.97 1.82
C ILE A 214 2.94 -4.06 2.95
N CYS A 215 4.25 -3.99 3.12
CA CYS A 215 4.92 -3.13 4.08
C CYS A 215 5.58 -1.95 3.36
N HIS A 216 5.32 -0.73 3.81
CA HIS A 216 5.92 0.48 3.27
C HIS A 216 7.16 0.87 4.08
N ILE A 217 8.34 0.81 3.46
CA ILE A 217 9.60 1.22 4.09
C ILE A 217 9.70 2.74 4.15
N GLY A 218 9.41 3.41 3.05
CA GLY A 218 9.58 4.84 2.85
C GLY A 218 10.58 5.15 1.75
N ASN A 219 11.05 6.39 1.70
CA ASN A 219 12.01 6.86 0.71
C ASN A 219 13.43 6.43 1.08
N VAL A 220 14.03 5.53 0.32
CA VAL A 220 15.36 4.98 0.55
C VAL A 220 16.36 5.52 -0.47
N SER A 221 17.57 5.85 -0.04
CA SER A 221 18.65 6.35 -0.90
C SER A 221 18.98 5.36 -2.01
N ALA A 222 19.17 5.84 -3.23
CA ALA A 222 19.53 5.01 -4.38
C ALA A 222 20.86 4.27 -4.14
N GLY A 223 20.91 2.99 -4.55
CA GLY A 223 22.08 2.13 -4.38
C GLY A 223 22.21 1.50 -3.00
N SER A 224 21.33 1.85 -2.04
CA SER A 224 21.31 1.19 -0.73
C SER A 224 20.97 -0.29 -0.85
N THR A 225 21.48 -1.10 0.06
CA THR A 225 21.07 -2.49 0.24
C THR A 225 20.00 -2.56 1.32
N ILE A 226 18.91 -3.28 1.03
CA ILE A 226 17.78 -3.50 1.91
C ILE A 226 17.73 -4.97 2.22
N THR A 227 17.77 -5.32 3.51
CA THR A 227 17.66 -6.71 3.97
C THR A 227 16.45 -6.84 4.87
N ILE A 228 15.54 -7.75 4.53
CA ILE A 228 14.37 -8.09 5.33
C ILE A 228 14.69 -9.33 6.14
N THR A 229 14.50 -9.25 7.44
CA THR A 229 14.71 -10.36 8.39
C THR A 229 13.49 -10.56 9.26
N SER A 230 13.22 -11.81 9.64
CA SER A 230 12.19 -12.13 10.62
C SER A 230 12.72 -11.94 12.05
N GLY A 231 11.84 -11.44 12.93
CA GLY A 231 12.22 -11.20 14.33
C GLY A 231 12.43 -12.48 15.15
N ASP A 232 11.88 -13.60 14.71
CA ASP A 232 11.93 -14.91 15.37
C ASP A 232 12.78 -15.94 14.61
N GLY A 233 13.50 -15.54 13.55
CA GLY A 233 14.35 -16.42 12.75
C GLY A 233 13.59 -17.31 11.78
N GLN A 234 12.28 -17.12 11.59
CA GLN A 234 11.50 -17.87 10.61
C GLN A 234 11.95 -17.56 9.19
N ALA A 235 11.89 -18.57 8.31
CA ALA A 235 12.26 -18.38 6.91
C ALA A 235 11.25 -17.49 6.17
N LEU A 236 11.76 -16.72 5.23
CA LEU A 236 10.96 -16.01 4.23
C LEU A 236 10.78 -16.91 3.02
N SER A 237 9.54 -17.28 2.67
CA SER A 237 9.30 -18.21 1.56
C SER A 237 9.24 -17.50 0.20
N SER A 238 8.66 -16.29 0.17
CA SER A 238 8.61 -15.42 -1.00
C SER A 238 8.73 -13.99 -0.52
N CYS A 239 9.64 -13.23 -1.12
CA CYS A 239 9.82 -11.84 -0.76
C CYS A 239 10.05 -11.00 -2.02
N TYR A 240 9.26 -9.94 -2.18
CA TYR A 240 9.28 -9.04 -3.32
C TYR A 240 9.46 -7.61 -2.81
N ALA A 241 10.29 -6.81 -3.48
CA ALA A 241 10.42 -5.39 -3.21
C ALA A 241 10.26 -4.58 -4.49
N TYR A 242 9.50 -3.51 -4.39
CA TYR A 242 9.15 -2.64 -5.50
C TYR A 242 9.29 -1.18 -5.10
N ALA A 243 9.67 -0.35 -6.07
CA ALA A 243 9.60 1.09 -5.96
C ALA A 243 8.29 1.58 -6.56
N PHE A 244 7.63 2.50 -5.87
CA PHE A 244 6.42 3.16 -6.36
C PHE A 244 6.79 4.28 -7.33
N ASP A 245 6.12 4.29 -8.50
CA ASP A 245 6.24 5.32 -9.51
C ASP A 245 5.07 6.31 -9.39
N GLU A 246 5.32 7.41 -8.67
CA GLU A 246 4.34 8.46 -8.46
C GLU A 246 3.86 9.09 -9.78
N ALA A 247 4.74 9.24 -10.77
CA ALA A 247 4.39 9.85 -12.05
C ALA A 247 3.46 8.94 -12.86
N ALA A 248 3.76 7.64 -12.91
CA ALA A 248 2.89 6.64 -13.53
C ALA A 248 1.54 6.54 -12.82
N TRP A 249 1.54 6.57 -11.48
CA TRP A 249 0.31 6.60 -10.70
C TRP A 249 -0.53 7.83 -10.99
N LYS A 250 0.07 9.02 -10.97
CA LYS A 250 -0.62 10.27 -11.27
C LYS A 250 -1.26 10.24 -12.66
N ALA A 251 -0.54 9.76 -13.67
CA ALA A 251 -1.07 9.63 -15.02
C ALA A 251 -2.25 8.65 -15.08
N GLY A 252 -2.14 7.47 -14.43
CA GLY A 252 -3.23 6.51 -14.32
C GLY A 252 -4.45 7.05 -13.57
N TYR A 253 -4.22 7.74 -12.46
CA TYR A 253 -5.26 8.42 -11.69
C TYR A 253 -6.00 9.48 -12.51
N GLU A 254 -5.29 10.34 -13.24
CA GLU A 254 -5.90 11.37 -14.08
C GLU A 254 -6.84 10.75 -15.13
N LEU A 255 -6.46 9.60 -15.71
CA LEU A 255 -7.31 8.87 -16.66
C LEU A 255 -8.55 8.27 -15.97
N LEU A 256 -8.40 7.68 -14.78
CA LEU A 256 -9.52 7.13 -14.00
C LEU A 256 -10.47 8.22 -13.51
N ASN A 257 -9.94 9.39 -13.13
CA ASN A 257 -10.72 10.49 -12.59
C ASN A 257 -11.30 11.41 -13.67
N ALA A 258 -10.90 11.26 -14.93
CA ALA A 258 -11.37 12.12 -16.02
C ALA A 258 -12.88 12.01 -16.27
N ASN A 259 -13.48 10.86 -15.94
CA ASN A 259 -14.92 10.61 -16.09
C ASN A 259 -15.49 10.06 -14.79
N PRO A 260 -15.70 10.89 -13.76
CA PRO A 260 -16.29 10.44 -12.50
C PRO A 260 -17.74 9.99 -12.75
N TYR A 261 -18.13 8.91 -12.09
CA TYR A 261 -19.51 8.47 -12.09
C TYR A 261 -20.31 9.34 -11.12
N ILE A 262 -21.29 10.08 -11.66
CA ILE A 262 -22.19 10.93 -10.86
C ILE A 262 -23.46 10.14 -10.60
N VAL A 263 -23.82 9.95 -9.32
CA VAL A 263 -25.06 9.26 -8.94
C VAL A 263 -26.21 10.25 -9.01
N ASP A 264 -27.11 10.06 -9.99
CA ASP A 264 -28.31 10.87 -10.14
C ASP A 264 -29.45 10.41 -9.21
N SER A 265 -29.54 9.10 -8.96
CA SER A 265 -30.54 8.55 -8.07
C SER A 265 -30.08 7.25 -7.41
N TYR A 266 -30.60 6.98 -6.25
CA TYR A 266 -30.34 5.78 -5.47
C TYR A 266 -31.62 5.15 -4.96
N SER A 267 -31.67 3.82 -5.02
CA SER A 267 -32.69 3.01 -4.32
C SER A 267 -32.01 1.75 -3.78
N ASP A 268 -32.67 1.01 -2.90
CA ASP A 268 -32.16 -0.22 -2.29
C ASP A 268 -31.75 -1.29 -3.33
N THR A 269 -32.25 -1.18 -4.55
CA THR A 269 -32.05 -2.16 -5.62
C THR A 269 -31.39 -1.58 -6.89
N LYS A 270 -31.23 -0.26 -6.98
CA LYS A 270 -30.75 0.39 -8.20
C LYS A 270 -30.04 1.70 -7.92
N ILE A 271 -28.90 1.89 -8.59
CA ILE A 271 -28.16 3.15 -8.70
C ILE A 271 -28.20 3.56 -10.18
N THR A 272 -28.51 4.83 -10.44
CA THR A 272 -28.46 5.41 -11.78
C THR A 272 -27.60 6.65 -11.80
N GLY A 273 -26.87 6.86 -12.89
CA GLY A 273 -26.02 8.03 -13.12
C GLY A 273 -25.81 8.25 -14.60
#